data_e6582d1f59351c95ccce4b05e982e116
#
_entry.id   e6582d1f59351c95ccce4b05e982e116
#
_cell.length_a   1.000
_cell.length_b   1.000
_cell.length_c   1.000
_cell.angle_alpha   90.00
_cell.angle_beta   90.00
_cell.angle_gamma   90.00
#
_symmetry.space_group_name_H-M   'P 1'
#
loop_
_entity.id
_entity.type
_entity.pdbx_description
1 polymer ?
#
loop_
_entity_poly.entity_id
_entity_poly.type
_entity_poly.pdbx_seq_one_letter_code
_entity_poly.pdbx_strand_id
1 'polypeptide(L)'
;MQSVLLKPVDTRVLKGIAILLMLTHHLFYNDSMNGMFGEVSLFGVRVVHEIGLWSKVCVTIFVLLSGYGLEVTSKGKVIHLLDFYKHRFKKLMINYWFVWILTVPIGIFVFGHSLNGVYGNHIVIKCILDFFGLINFTGSYGYNPTWWFYSCIIAMYLLFPLFHVMSDGLGGRMSLLTWVGALLISLRSSTFFLAPVANYILPFLAGIWLAKLPVNSFKKISKTELVLTFLLLTIFRNRSGQLTFIVDSLLAVILVLIVWRMPLKGFLGRTFEKLGKHSMNMFLVHSFFISQWFTKETYISIVR
;
A
#
# COMPACT_ATOMS: atom_id res chain seq x y z
N MET A 1 -11.43 -12.55 -26.24
CA MET A 1 -10.75 -11.79 -25.16
C MET A 1 -11.63 -11.84 -23.90
N GLN A 2 -11.16 -12.45 -22.82
CA GLN A 2 -11.87 -12.35 -21.54
C GLN A 2 -11.86 -10.89 -21.09
N SER A 3 -13.04 -10.34 -20.74
CA SER A 3 -13.14 -8.97 -20.24
C SER A 3 -12.41 -8.84 -18.91
N VAL A 4 -11.50 -7.88 -18.79
CA VAL A 4 -10.84 -7.56 -17.52
C VAL A 4 -11.82 -6.84 -16.60
N LEU A 5 -11.74 -7.10 -15.29
CA LEU A 5 -12.62 -6.49 -14.28
C LEU A 5 -12.43 -4.96 -14.25
N LEU A 6 -11.19 -4.49 -14.08
CA LEU A 6 -10.86 -3.06 -14.00
C LEU A 6 -10.24 -2.57 -15.30
N LYS A 7 -10.74 -1.47 -15.82
CA LYS A 7 -10.09 -0.70 -16.88
C LYS A 7 -8.92 0.13 -16.31
N PRO A 8 -7.96 0.57 -17.13
CA PRO A 8 -6.87 1.44 -16.67
C PRO A 8 -7.33 2.72 -15.94
N VAL A 9 -8.50 3.27 -16.30
CA VAL A 9 -9.11 4.42 -15.63
C VAL A 9 -9.54 4.04 -14.20
N ASP A 10 -10.19 2.89 -14.02
CA ASP A 10 -10.68 2.44 -12.71
C ASP A 10 -9.51 2.23 -11.74
N THR A 11 -8.39 1.64 -12.23
CA THR A 11 -7.18 1.49 -11.42
C THR A 11 -6.56 2.83 -11.04
N ARG A 12 -6.60 3.84 -11.91
CA ARG A 12 -6.15 5.20 -11.58
C ARG A 12 -7.07 5.86 -10.56
N VAL A 13 -8.38 5.73 -10.69
CA VAL A 13 -9.35 6.26 -9.70
C VAL A 13 -9.12 5.62 -8.34
N LEU A 14 -8.96 4.30 -8.25
CA LEU A 14 -8.66 3.60 -6.99
C LEU A 14 -7.34 4.05 -6.36
N LYS A 15 -6.29 4.26 -7.17
CA LYS A 15 -5.02 4.84 -6.70
C LYS A 15 -5.19 6.28 -6.21
N GLY A 16 -6.08 7.05 -6.82
CA GLY A 16 -6.42 8.41 -6.39
C GLY A 16 -7.13 8.43 -5.04
N ILE A 17 -8.05 7.50 -4.81
CA ILE A 17 -8.68 7.31 -3.51
C ILE A 17 -7.61 6.91 -2.48
N ALA A 18 -6.78 5.92 -2.80
CA ALA A 18 -5.76 5.42 -1.89
C ALA A 18 -4.73 6.50 -1.51
N ILE A 19 -4.30 7.35 -2.44
CA ILE A 19 -3.33 8.41 -2.11
C ILE A 19 -3.92 9.48 -1.19
N LEU A 20 -5.20 9.83 -1.34
CA LEU A 20 -5.87 10.73 -0.39
C LEU A 20 -6.02 10.10 0.99
N LEU A 21 -6.41 8.83 1.07
CA LEU A 21 -6.45 8.11 2.34
C LEU A 21 -5.06 8.05 2.99
N MET A 22 -3.99 7.88 2.22
CA MET A 22 -2.63 7.90 2.75
C MET A 22 -2.27 9.26 3.36
N LEU A 23 -2.60 10.37 2.69
CA LEU A 23 -2.40 11.70 3.23
C LEU A 23 -3.24 11.91 4.51
N THR A 24 -4.50 11.49 4.51
CA THR A 24 -5.38 11.52 5.67
C THR A 24 -4.79 10.71 6.84
N HIS A 25 -4.25 9.51 6.55
CA HIS A 25 -3.58 8.71 7.57
C HIS A 25 -2.43 9.46 8.22
N HIS A 26 -1.49 9.97 7.43
CA HIS A 26 -0.30 10.64 7.96
C HIS A 26 -0.59 11.99 8.61
N LEU A 27 -1.67 12.69 8.23
CA LEU A 27 -2.09 13.95 8.85
C LEU A 27 -2.84 13.75 10.18
N PHE A 28 -3.62 12.67 10.31
CA PHE A 28 -4.57 12.54 11.43
C PHE A 28 -4.34 11.32 12.34
N TYR A 29 -3.42 10.43 11.96
CA TYR A 29 -3.08 9.27 12.79
C TYR A 29 -2.31 9.65 14.06
N ASN A 30 -1.43 10.66 13.98
CA ASN A 30 -0.55 11.03 15.08
C ASN A 30 -1.21 12.09 15.97
N ASP A 31 -1.19 11.91 17.28
CA ASP A 31 -1.79 12.82 18.25
C ASP A 31 -1.18 14.22 18.24
N SER A 32 0.10 14.36 17.94
CA SER A 32 0.76 15.65 17.80
C SER A 32 0.19 16.48 16.64
N MET A 33 -0.31 15.83 15.60
CA MET A 33 -0.95 16.48 14.44
C MET A 33 -2.41 16.82 14.73
N ASN A 34 -3.11 16.00 15.51
CA ASN A 34 -4.49 16.26 15.90
C ASN A 34 -4.64 17.56 16.69
N GLY A 35 -3.64 17.94 17.49
CA GLY A 35 -3.61 19.24 18.17
C GLY A 35 -3.59 20.45 17.22
N MET A 36 -3.06 20.32 16.01
CA MET A 36 -3.02 21.39 15.00
C MET A 36 -4.34 21.58 14.26
N PHE A 37 -5.07 20.48 14.01
CA PHE A 37 -6.30 20.49 13.22
C PHE A 37 -7.58 20.51 14.08
N GLY A 38 -7.43 20.42 15.39
CA GLY A 38 -8.55 20.27 16.31
C GLY A 38 -9.14 18.84 16.28
N GLU A 39 -9.31 18.27 17.46
CA GLU A 39 -9.96 16.96 17.62
C GLU A 39 -11.45 17.14 17.86
N VAL A 40 -12.28 16.47 17.07
CA VAL A 40 -13.72 16.42 17.29
C VAL A 40 -14.05 15.12 18.02
N SER A 41 -14.56 15.24 19.25
CA SER A 41 -15.02 14.09 20.03
C SER A 41 -16.53 13.97 19.97
N LEU A 42 -17.03 12.83 19.51
CA LEU A 42 -18.45 12.49 19.51
C LEU A 42 -18.67 11.20 20.31
N PHE A 43 -19.51 11.25 21.33
CA PHE A 43 -19.80 10.10 22.21
C PHE A 43 -18.54 9.44 22.80
N GLY A 44 -17.52 10.23 23.14
CA GLY A 44 -16.24 9.73 23.67
C GLY A 44 -15.29 9.15 22.61
N VAL A 45 -15.65 9.22 21.33
CA VAL A 45 -14.82 8.75 20.22
C VAL A 45 -14.10 9.94 19.58
N ARG A 46 -12.79 9.85 19.43
CA ARG A 46 -11.94 10.83 18.74
C ARG A 46 -12.06 10.65 17.24
N VAL A 47 -13.00 11.36 16.62
CA VAL A 47 -13.42 11.14 15.22
C VAL A 47 -12.27 11.34 14.24
N VAL A 48 -11.48 12.39 14.39
CA VAL A 48 -10.38 12.71 13.48
C VAL A 48 -9.29 11.63 13.54
N HIS A 49 -8.93 11.19 14.74
CA HIS A 49 -7.98 10.10 14.95
C HIS A 49 -8.48 8.78 14.36
N GLU A 50 -9.75 8.44 14.58
CA GLU A 50 -10.37 7.21 14.02
C GLU A 50 -10.37 7.21 12.49
N ILE A 51 -10.63 8.35 11.86
CA ILE A 51 -10.51 8.54 10.40
C ILE A 51 -9.06 8.33 9.96
N GLY A 52 -8.09 8.88 10.70
CA GLY A 52 -6.67 8.68 10.46
C GLY A 52 -6.27 7.21 10.53
N LEU A 53 -6.68 6.50 11.58
CA LEU A 53 -6.45 5.05 11.74
C LEU A 53 -7.07 4.25 10.59
N TRP A 54 -8.34 4.51 10.28
CA TRP A 54 -9.07 3.82 9.22
C TRP A 54 -8.37 3.99 7.85
N SER A 55 -7.85 5.19 7.61
CA SER A 55 -7.24 5.56 6.32
C SER A 55 -5.97 4.74 5.99
N LYS A 56 -5.38 4.00 6.95
CA LYS A 56 -4.27 3.06 6.71
C LYS A 56 -4.61 1.96 5.70
N VAL A 57 -5.89 1.68 5.44
CA VAL A 57 -6.34 0.76 4.38
C VAL A 57 -5.78 1.13 2.99
N CYS A 58 -5.31 2.36 2.80
CA CYS A 58 -4.67 2.83 1.58
C CYS A 58 -3.53 1.92 1.10
N VAL A 59 -2.70 1.41 2.01
CA VAL A 59 -1.58 0.51 1.69
C VAL A 59 -2.10 -0.78 1.09
N THR A 60 -3.15 -1.34 1.69
CA THR A 60 -3.80 -2.57 1.23
C THR A 60 -4.37 -2.41 -0.17
N ILE A 61 -4.97 -1.24 -0.48
CA ILE A 61 -5.48 -0.92 -1.82
C ILE A 61 -4.32 -0.88 -2.83
N PHE A 62 -3.19 -0.22 -2.53
CA PHE A 62 -2.04 -0.18 -3.43
C PHE A 62 -1.45 -1.57 -3.68
N VAL A 63 -1.33 -2.39 -2.65
CA VAL A 63 -0.80 -3.76 -2.76
C VAL A 63 -1.73 -4.64 -3.60
N LEU A 64 -3.04 -4.59 -3.35
CA LEU A 64 -4.04 -5.32 -4.13
C LEU A 64 -3.99 -4.93 -5.61
N LEU A 65 -3.96 -3.63 -5.91
CA LEU A 65 -3.87 -3.13 -7.28
C LEU A 65 -2.54 -3.51 -7.96
N SER A 66 -1.46 -3.67 -7.18
CA SER A 66 -0.18 -4.16 -7.69
C SER A 66 -0.27 -5.63 -8.11
N GLY A 67 -0.83 -6.50 -7.27
CA GLY A 67 -1.09 -7.91 -7.60
C GLY A 67 -2.01 -8.05 -8.81
N TYR A 68 -3.11 -7.29 -8.84
CA TYR A 68 -4.05 -7.26 -9.97
C TYR A 68 -3.36 -6.84 -11.29
N GLY A 69 -2.60 -5.75 -11.27
CA GLY A 69 -1.95 -5.23 -12.47
C GLY A 69 -0.84 -6.13 -13.00
N LEU A 70 -0.09 -6.79 -12.10
CA LEU A 70 0.91 -7.79 -12.48
C LEU A 70 0.24 -8.98 -13.18
N GLU A 71 -0.82 -9.51 -12.60
CA GLU A 71 -1.53 -10.66 -13.15
C GLU A 71 -2.15 -10.35 -14.51
N VAL A 72 -2.86 -9.22 -14.64
CA VAL A 72 -3.46 -8.80 -15.93
C VAL A 72 -2.40 -8.67 -17.03
N THR A 73 -1.21 -8.17 -16.69
CA THR A 73 -0.12 -7.99 -17.70
C THR A 73 0.63 -9.28 -18.01
N SER A 74 0.58 -10.28 -17.15
CA SER A 74 1.26 -11.57 -17.30
C SER A 74 0.35 -12.69 -17.82
N LYS A 75 -0.96 -12.49 -17.79
CA LYS A 75 -1.96 -13.49 -18.20
C LYS A 75 -1.70 -14.01 -19.60
N GLY A 76 -1.58 -15.33 -19.74
CA GLY A 76 -1.34 -16.02 -21.03
C GLY A 76 0.06 -15.82 -21.61
N LYS A 77 1.01 -15.34 -20.81
CA LYS A 77 2.41 -15.17 -21.23
C LYS A 77 3.33 -16.04 -20.38
N VAL A 78 4.39 -16.54 -21.01
CA VAL A 78 5.51 -17.15 -20.27
C VAL A 78 6.30 -16.04 -19.60
N ILE A 79 6.50 -16.14 -18.29
CA ILE A 79 7.29 -15.16 -17.53
C ILE A 79 8.77 -15.53 -17.63
N HIS A 80 9.53 -14.79 -18.44
CA HIS A 80 10.99 -14.83 -18.42
C HIS A 80 11.48 -14.05 -17.19
N LEU A 81 11.94 -14.75 -16.16
CA LEU A 81 12.22 -14.18 -14.83
C LEU A 81 13.16 -12.96 -14.87
N LEU A 82 14.27 -13.05 -15.61
CA LEU A 82 15.25 -11.97 -15.69
C LEU A 82 14.65 -10.69 -16.31
N ASP A 83 13.92 -10.84 -17.40
CA ASP A 83 13.29 -9.69 -18.09
C ASP A 83 12.17 -9.09 -17.24
N PHE A 84 11.39 -9.94 -16.58
CA PHE A 84 10.36 -9.53 -15.64
C PHE A 84 10.97 -8.70 -14.51
N TYR A 85 11.99 -9.21 -13.83
CA TYR A 85 12.61 -8.51 -12.70
C TYR A 85 13.30 -7.22 -13.13
N LYS A 86 14.08 -7.23 -14.22
CA LYS A 86 14.71 -6.02 -14.77
C LYS A 86 13.69 -4.93 -15.07
N HIS A 87 12.60 -5.31 -15.77
CA HIS A 87 11.57 -4.34 -16.14
C HIS A 87 10.84 -3.78 -14.92
N ARG A 88 10.45 -4.63 -13.97
CA ARG A 88 9.72 -4.21 -12.77
C ARG A 88 10.59 -3.40 -11.82
N PHE A 89 11.83 -3.83 -11.60
CA PHE A 89 12.78 -3.09 -10.80
C PHE A 89 13.06 -1.70 -11.37
N LYS A 90 13.40 -1.62 -12.66
CA LYS A 90 13.60 -0.34 -13.33
C LYS A 90 12.40 0.60 -13.16
N LYS A 91 11.20 0.10 -13.41
CA LYS A 91 9.97 0.91 -13.29
C LYS A 91 9.69 1.39 -11.88
N LEU A 92 10.02 0.59 -10.87
CA LEU A 92 9.83 0.92 -9.46
C LEU A 92 10.89 1.94 -9.00
N MET A 93 12.17 1.68 -9.34
CA MET A 93 13.30 2.40 -8.76
C MET A 93 13.59 3.76 -9.39
N ILE A 94 13.25 4.00 -10.66
CA ILE A 94 13.56 5.29 -11.31
C ILE A 94 13.03 6.49 -10.52
N ASN A 95 11.75 6.47 -10.15
CA ASN A 95 11.16 7.57 -9.39
C ASN A 95 11.71 7.62 -7.95
N TYR A 96 11.96 6.45 -7.35
CA TYR A 96 12.54 6.35 -6.03
C TYR A 96 13.94 6.96 -5.98
N TRP A 97 14.83 6.55 -6.88
CA TRP A 97 16.20 7.07 -6.96
C TRP A 97 16.22 8.56 -7.21
N PHE A 98 15.35 9.06 -8.10
CA PHE A 98 15.25 10.49 -8.36
C PHE A 98 14.92 11.27 -7.07
N VAL A 99 13.93 10.82 -6.32
CA VAL A 99 13.57 11.48 -5.06
C VAL A 99 14.66 11.27 -4.01
N TRP A 100 15.21 10.07 -3.88
CA TRP A 100 16.27 9.76 -2.91
C TRP A 100 17.51 10.63 -3.13
N ILE A 101 18.01 10.73 -4.38
CA ILE A 101 19.20 11.54 -4.76
C ILE A 101 18.96 13.02 -4.51
N LEU A 102 17.73 13.50 -4.60
CA LEU A 102 17.42 14.90 -4.29
C LEU A 102 17.28 15.12 -2.79
N THR A 103 16.48 14.31 -2.12
CA THR A 103 16.06 14.60 -0.73
C THR A 103 17.11 14.24 0.30
N VAL A 104 17.85 13.15 0.12
CA VAL A 104 18.86 12.74 1.10
C VAL A 104 20.02 13.72 1.18
N PRO A 105 20.68 14.14 0.06
CA PRO A 105 21.71 15.17 0.13
C PRO A 105 21.19 16.52 0.63
N ILE A 106 20.00 16.96 0.19
CA ILE A 106 19.41 18.21 0.69
C ILE A 106 19.20 18.13 2.20
N GLY A 107 18.68 17.02 2.70
CA GLY A 107 18.50 16.82 4.14
C GLY A 107 19.80 16.89 4.94
N ILE A 108 20.87 16.31 4.41
CA ILE A 108 22.18 16.32 5.07
C ILE A 108 22.83 17.71 5.02
N PHE A 109 22.94 18.31 3.82
CA PHE A 109 23.72 19.53 3.62
C PHE A 109 22.94 20.81 3.93
N VAL A 110 21.61 20.82 3.76
CA VAL A 110 20.77 22.01 3.97
C VAL A 110 20.07 21.97 5.33
N PHE A 111 19.52 20.81 5.71
CA PHE A 111 18.78 20.68 6.98
C PHE A 111 19.63 20.13 8.13
N GLY A 112 20.90 19.80 7.89
CA GLY A 112 21.83 19.34 8.93
C GLY A 112 21.51 17.95 9.48
N HIS A 113 20.81 17.08 8.74
CA HIS A 113 20.54 15.72 9.18
C HIS A 113 21.85 14.93 9.27
N SER A 114 22.11 14.34 10.44
CA SER A 114 23.27 13.50 10.65
C SER A 114 23.06 12.10 10.07
N LEU A 115 23.98 11.63 9.24
CA LEU A 115 23.96 10.24 8.76
C LEU A 115 23.99 9.23 9.91
N ASN A 116 24.73 9.54 10.96
CA ASN A 116 24.79 8.70 12.16
C ASN A 116 23.44 8.70 12.92
N GLY A 117 22.75 9.85 12.96
CA GLY A 117 21.42 9.96 13.55
C GLY A 117 20.38 9.15 12.78
N VAL A 118 20.47 9.14 11.42
CA VAL A 118 19.53 8.42 10.56
C VAL A 118 19.81 6.91 10.54
N TYR A 119 21.06 6.50 10.31
CA TYR A 119 21.39 5.09 10.06
C TYR A 119 22.05 4.40 11.26
N GLY A 120 22.53 5.14 12.25
CA GLY A 120 23.24 4.59 13.41
C GLY A 120 24.44 3.75 13.00
N ASN A 121 24.64 2.59 13.61
CA ASN A 121 25.72 1.67 13.27
C ASN A 121 25.58 1.15 11.82
N HIS A 122 26.71 0.92 11.16
CA HIS A 122 26.81 0.41 9.77
C HIS A 122 26.22 1.36 8.71
N ILE A 123 26.51 2.65 8.82
CA ILE A 123 25.99 3.73 7.96
C ILE A 123 26.07 3.37 6.48
N VAL A 124 27.25 2.94 5.99
CA VAL A 124 27.47 2.67 4.55
C VAL A 124 26.55 1.58 4.05
N ILE A 125 26.48 0.43 4.78
CA ILE A 125 25.63 -0.70 4.38
C ILE A 125 24.15 -0.30 4.41
N LYS A 126 23.72 0.39 5.46
CA LYS A 126 22.33 0.83 5.59
C LYS A 126 21.96 1.89 4.54
N CYS A 127 22.86 2.81 4.22
CA CYS A 127 22.65 3.79 3.15
C CYS A 127 22.50 3.09 1.78
N ILE A 128 23.31 2.07 1.48
CA ILE A 128 23.17 1.26 0.26
C ILE A 128 21.85 0.52 0.25
N LEU A 129 21.47 -0.11 1.36
CA LEU A 129 20.18 -0.83 1.47
C LEU A 129 18.99 0.13 1.34
N ASP A 130 19.10 1.34 1.88
CA ASP A 130 18.08 2.38 1.74
C ASP A 130 17.98 2.83 0.27
N PHE A 131 19.09 3.09 -0.39
CA PHE A 131 19.14 3.43 -1.81
C PHE A 131 18.46 2.36 -2.70
N PHE A 132 18.53 1.09 -2.32
CA PHE A 132 17.84 0.01 -3.02
C PHE A 132 16.43 -0.28 -2.47
N GLY A 133 15.92 0.49 -1.51
CA GLY A 133 14.62 0.31 -0.90
C GLY A 133 14.50 -0.95 -0.05
N LEU A 134 15.61 -1.49 0.46
CA LEU A 134 15.69 -2.75 1.21
C LEU A 134 15.95 -2.57 2.70
N ILE A 135 16.14 -1.34 3.16
CA ILE A 135 16.57 -1.03 4.53
C ILE A 135 15.64 -1.63 5.61
N ASN A 136 14.34 -1.70 5.34
CA ASN A 136 13.37 -2.19 6.33
C ASN A 136 13.53 -3.68 6.67
N PHE A 137 14.21 -4.45 5.83
CA PHE A 137 14.57 -5.83 6.16
C PHE A 137 15.69 -5.93 7.21
N THR A 138 16.36 -4.83 7.54
CA THR A 138 17.33 -4.76 8.65
C THR A 138 16.71 -4.29 9.95
N GLY A 139 15.41 -3.96 9.94
CA GLY A 139 14.73 -3.36 11.06
C GLY A 139 14.95 -1.86 11.24
N SER A 140 15.59 -1.23 10.31
CA SER A 140 15.76 0.23 10.27
C SER A 140 14.75 0.86 9.32
N TYR A 141 14.37 2.10 9.60
CA TYR A 141 13.41 2.83 8.77
C TYR A 141 14.04 3.61 7.60
N GLY A 142 15.38 3.72 7.58
CA GLY A 142 16.09 4.49 6.57
C GLY A 142 15.92 6.00 6.73
N TYR A 143 16.24 6.73 5.66
CA TYR A 143 16.16 8.19 5.65
C TYR A 143 14.71 8.70 5.79
N ASN A 144 13.78 8.02 5.16
CA ASN A 144 12.36 8.34 5.25
C ASN A 144 11.56 7.13 5.72
N PRO A 145 10.97 7.19 6.94
CA PRO A 145 10.23 6.07 7.48
C PRO A 145 9.06 5.59 6.62
N THR A 146 8.47 6.45 5.80
CA THR A 146 7.33 6.06 4.94
C THR A 146 7.75 5.19 3.76
N TRP A 147 9.04 5.14 3.43
CA TRP A 147 9.55 4.33 2.32
C TRP A 147 9.63 2.83 2.61
N TRP A 148 9.25 2.39 3.81
CA TRP A 148 9.12 0.96 4.14
C TRP A 148 8.27 0.19 3.12
N PHE A 149 7.32 0.88 2.49
CA PHE A 149 6.48 0.30 1.44
C PHE A 149 7.28 -0.20 0.22
N TYR A 150 8.44 0.42 -0.07
CA TYR A 150 9.33 -0.07 -1.14
C TYR A 150 9.88 -1.45 -0.84
N SER A 151 10.34 -1.71 0.38
CA SER A 151 10.77 -3.04 0.81
C SER A 151 9.64 -4.06 0.67
N CYS A 152 8.44 -3.69 1.09
CA CYS A 152 7.25 -4.53 0.94
C CYS A 152 6.95 -4.86 -0.53
N ILE A 153 6.87 -3.85 -1.40
CA ILE A 153 6.47 -4.07 -2.79
C ILE A 153 7.56 -4.78 -3.61
N ILE A 154 8.85 -4.58 -3.30
CA ILE A 154 9.96 -5.34 -3.89
C ILE A 154 9.80 -6.82 -3.56
N ALA A 155 9.56 -7.16 -2.29
CA ALA A 155 9.33 -8.56 -1.89
C ALA A 155 8.11 -9.18 -2.60
N MET A 156 7.00 -8.43 -2.72
CA MET A 156 5.82 -8.89 -3.46
C MET A 156 6.13 -9.14 -4.93
N TYR A 157 6.96 -8.30 -5.55
CA TYR A 157 7.35 -8.49 -6.95
C TYR A 157 8.30 -9.68 -7.14
N LEU A 158 9.18 -9.94 -6.18
CA LEU A 158 10.03 -11.14 -6.18
C LEU A 158 9.20 -12.42 -6.03
N LEU A 159 8.17 -12.39 -5.19
CA LEU A 159 7.27 -13.54 -4.97
C LEU A 159 6.21 -13.72 -6.05
N PHE A 160 5.94 -12.69 -6.88
CA PHE A 160 4.87 -12.73 -7.86
C PHE A 160 4.93 -13.92 -8.84
N PRO A 161 6.08 -14.28 -9.45
CA PRO A 161 6.12 -15.42 -10.37
C PRO A 161 5.72 -16.73 -9.69
N LEU A 162 6.11 -16.92 -8.43
CA LEU A 162 5.70 -18.08 -7.62
C LEU A 162 4.19 -18.08 -7.41
N PHE A 163 3.61 -16.96 -6.96
CA PHE A 163 2.16 -16.83 -6.76
C PHE A 163 1.36 -16.97 -8.05
N HIS A 164 1.89 -16.47 -9.17
CA HIS A 164 1.28 -16.64 -10.49
C HIS A 164 1.16 -18.12 -10.86
N VAL A 165 2.25 -18.88 -10.78
CA VAL A 165 2.28 -20.32 -11.06
C VAL A 165 1.40 -21.11 -10.09
N MET A 166 1.50 -20.84 -8.79
CA MET A 166 0.67 -21.50 -7.76
C MET A 166 -0.82 -21.25 -7.97
N SER A 167 -1.20 -20.08 -8.47
CA SER A 167 -2.60 -19.77 -8.74
C SER A 167 -3.12 -20.33 -10.08
N ASP A 168 -2.24 -20.77 -11.00
CA ASP A 168 -2.59 -21.46 -12.25
C ASP A 168 -2.54 -22.98 -12.12
N GLY A 169 -1.73 -23.49 -11.18
CA GLY A 169 -1.54 -24.94 -10.96
C GLY A 169 -2.71 -25.60 -10.24
N LEU A 170 -2.94 -26.89 -10.55
CA LEU A 170 -3.82 -27.85 -9.84
C LEU A 170 -5.23 -27.36 -9.48
N GLY A 171 -5.80 -26.38 -10.19
CA GLY A 171 -7.15 -25.86 -9.94
C GLY A 171 -7.28 -25.19 -8.56
N GLY A 172 -8.50 -25.13 -8.02
CA GLY A 172 -8.79 -24.39 -6.78
C GLY A 172 -8.04 -24.84 -5.52
N ARG A 173 -7.43 -26.04 -5.51
CA ARG A 173 -6.72 -26.58 -4.33
C ARG A 173 -5.43 -25.84 -4.02
N MET A 174 -4.59 -25.56 -5.03
CA MET A 174 -3.35 -24.79 -4.83
C MET A 174 -3.63 -23.34 -4.49
N SER A 175 -4.69 -22.77 -5.06
CA SER A 175 -5.19 -21.46 -4.66
C SER A 175 -5.56 -21.45 -3.18
N LEU A 176 -6.29 -22.44 -2.68
CA LEU A 176 -6.67 -22.54 -1.26
C LEU A 176 -5.43 -22.66 -0.35
N LEU A 177 -4.46 -23.51 -0.69
CA LEU A 177 -3.22 -23.67 0.08
C LEU A 177 -2.42 -22.38 0.15
N THR A 178 -2.35 -21.64 -0.96
CA THR A 178 -1.69 -20.32 -1.01
C THR A 178 -2.37 -19.32 -0.07
N TRP A 179 -3.71 -19.31 -0.05
CA TRP A 179 -4.47 -18.45 0.86
C TRP A 179 -4.30 -18.84 2.33
N VAL A 180 -4.36 -20.13 2.64
CA VAL A 180 -4.13 -20.63 4.01
C VAL A 180 -2.71 -20.32 4.47
N GLY A 181 -1.71 -20.55 3.62
CA GLY A 181 -0.31 -20.21 3.90
C GLY A 181 -0.13 -18.71 4.17
N ALA A 182 -0.70 -17.85 3.34
CA ALA A 182 -0.66 -16.40 3.53
C ALA A 182 -1.32 -15.97 4.85
N LEU A 183 -2.46 -16.56 5.19
CA LEU A 183 -3.17 -16.32 6.45
C LEU A 183 -2.30 -16.74 7.65
N LEU A 184 -1.71 -17.93 7.63
CA LEU A 184 -0.86 -18.41 8.72
C LEU A 184 0.40 -17.55 8.90
N ILE A 185 1.05 -17.13 7.80
CA ILE A 185 2.18 -16.21 7.84
C ILE A 185 1.76 -14.88 8.46
N SER A 186 0.62 -14.33 8.04
CA SER A 186 0.11 -13.05 8.57
C SER A 186 -0.26 -13.12 10.05
N LEU A 187 -0.81 -14.24 10.52
CA LEU A 187 -1.16 -14.44 11.93
C LEU A 187 0.09 -14.63 12.83
N ARG A 188 1.19 -15.16 12.28
CA ARG A 188 2.44 -15.40 13.01
C ARG A 188 3.50 -14.32 12.84
N SER A 189 3.24 -13.26 12.09
CA SER A 189 4.23 -12.25 11.72
C SER A 189 4.64 -11.28 12.84
N SER A 190 4.69 -11.75 14.08
CA SER A 190 5.33 -10.99 15.17
C SER A 190 6.86 -10.93 15.04
N THR A 191 7.45 -11.72 14.13
CA THR A 191 8.89 -11.69 13.86
C THR A 191 9.23 -10.52 12.95
N PHE A 192 10.06 -9.66 13.46
CA PHE A 192 10.49 -8.37 12.95
C PHE A 192 10.90 -8.35 11.45
N PHE A 193 11.56 -9.39 10.96
CA PHE A 193 12.07 -9.46 9.57
C PHE A 193 10.97 -9.55 8.49
N LEU A 194 9.89 -10.27 8.76
CA LEU A 194 8.81 -10.49 7.79
C LEU A 194 7.60 -9.58 7.99
N ALA A 195 7.54 -8.82 9.09
CA ALA A 195 6.40 -7.99 9.44
C ALA A 195 5.97 -7.02 8.31
N PRO A 196 6.89 -6.34 7.58
CA PRO A 196 6.49 -5.44 6.49
C PRO A 196 5.83 -6.15 5.32
N VAL A 197 6.03 -7.46 5.18
CA VAL A 197 5.57 -8.25 4.02
C VAL A 197 4.35 -9.09 4.39
N ALA A 198 4.37 -9.73 5.54
CA ALA A 198 3.41 -10.76 5.92
C ALA A 198 1.96 -10.29 5.88
N ASN A 199 1.67 -9.10 6.43
CA ASN A 199 0.31 -8.53 6.46
C ASN A 199 -0.23 -8.13 5.08
N TYR A 200 0.65 -8.03 4.07
CA TYR A 200 0.29 -7.59 2.72
C TYR A 200 0.31 -8.70 1.66
N ILE A 201 0.69 -9.93 2.01
CA ILE A 201 0.59 -11.08 1.12
C ILE A 201 -0.88 -11.34 0.75
N LEU A 202 -1.77 -11.29 1.74
CA LEU A 202 -3.20 -11.56 1.54
C LEU A 202 -3.85 -10.61 0.52
N PRO A 203 -3.78 -9.28 0.63
CA PRO A 203 -4.34 -8.39 -0.37
C PRO A 203 -3.65 -8.47 -1.73
N PHE A 204 -2.35 -8.80 -1.77
CA PHE A 204 -1.64 -9.02 -3.03
C PHE A 204 -2.21 -10.22 -3.79
N LEU A 205 -2.41 -11.35 -3.10
CA LEU A 205 -3.07 -12.54 -3.64
C LEU A 205 -4.52 -12.26 -4.05
N ALA A 206 -5.25 -11.46 -3.27
CA ALA A 206 -6.60 -11.03 -3.63
C ALA A 206 -6.61 -10.29 -4.98
N GLY A 207 -5.62 -9.44 -5.22
CA GLY A 207 -5.44 -8.76 -6.50
C GLY A 207 -5.20 -9.73 -7.65
N ILE A 208 -4.29 -10.70 -7.48
CA ILE A 208 -4.02 -11.76 -8.48
C ILE A 208 -5.31 -12.54 -8.77
N TRP A 209 -6.02 -12.93 -7.74
CA TRP A 209 -7.27 -13.70 -7.86
C TRP A 209 -8.37 -12.92 -8.57
N LEU A 210 -8.58 -11.65 -8.23
CA LEU A 210 -9.55 -10.77 -8.93
C LEU A 210 -9.25 -10.65 -10.43
N ALA A 211 -7.98 -10.69 -10.84
CA ALA A 211 -7.59 -10.64 -12.25
C ALA A 211 -7.90 -11.96 -13.00
N LYS A 212 -7.97 -13.08 -12.29
CA LYS A 212 -8.23 -14.42 -12.87
C LYS A 212 -9.71 -14.75 -12.94
N LEU A 213 -10.51 -14.25 -12.00
CA LEU A 213 -11.94 -14.56 -11.94
C LEU A 213 -12.70 -13.98 -13.15
N PRO A 214 -13.66 -14.73 -13.67
CA PRO A 214 -14.54 -14.22 -14.71
C PRO A 214 -15.42 -13.09 -14.18
N VAL A 215 -15.49 -11.99 -14.93
CA VAL A 215 -16.25 -10.78 -14.55
C VAL A 215 -17.72 -11.09 -14.23
N ASN A 216 -18.29 -12.11 -14.89
CA ASN A 216 -19.66 -12.53 -14.67
C ASN A 216 -19.93 -13.03 -13.23
N SER A 217 -18.91 -13.54 -12.53
CA SER A 217 -19.02 -13.97 -11.14
C SER A 217 -19.46 -12.85 -10.20
N PHE A 218 -19.06 -11.61 -10.51
CA PHE A 218 -19.36 -10.45 -9.68
C PHE A 218 -20.66 -9.73 -10.07
N LYS A 219 -21.25 -10.05 -11.23
CA LYS A 219 -22.50 -9.40 -11.70
C LYS A 219 -23.70 -9.72 -10.82
N LYS A 220 -23.68 -10.85 -10.12
CA LYS A 220 -24.76 -11.28 -9.23
C LYS A 220 -24.85 -10.48 -7.94
N ILE A 221 -23.73 -9.85 -7.52
CA ILE A 221 -23.68 -9.06 -6.29
C ILE A 221 -24.36 -7.71 -6.55
N SER A 222 -25.38 -7.38 -5.76
CA SER A 222 -26.09 -6.11 -5.90
C SER A 222 -25.26 -4.92 -5.43
N LYS A 223 -25.58 -3.72 -5.92
CA LYS A 223 -24.93 -2.50 -5.45
C LYS A 223 -25.16 -2.24 -3.96
N THR A 224 -26.37 -2.54 -3.50
CA THR A 224 -26.76 -2.38 -2.09
C THR A 224 -25.95 -3.30 -1.19
N GLU A 225 -25.79 -4.58 -1.55
CA GLU A 225 -24.94 -5.52 -0.80
C GLU A 225 -23.49 -5.04 -0.71
N LEU A 226 -22.91 -4.53 -1.81
CA LEU A 226 -21.55 -3.98 -1.80
C LEU A 226 -21.43 -2.80 -0.83
N VAL A 227 -22.36 -1.84 -0.88
CA VAL A 227 -22.34 -0.66 -0.02
C VAL A 227 -22.57 -1.05 1.44
N LEU A 228 -23.53 -1.91 1.75
CA LEU A 228 -23.80 -2.36 3.13
C LEU A 228 -22.58 -3.13 3.69
N THR A 229 -21.99 -4.03 2.91
CA THR A 229 -20.78 -4.76 3.32
C THR A 229 -19.61 -3.81 3.57
N PHE A 230 -19.43 -2.81 2.71
CA PHE A 230 -18.39 -1.79 2.89
C PHE A 230 -18.60 -1.01 4.20
N LEU A 231 -19.81 -0.55 4.48
CA LEU A 231 -20.14 0.17 5.70
C LEU A 231 -19.94 -0.69 6.95
N LEU A 232 -20.38 -1.95 6.93
CA LEU A 232 -20.19 -2.88 8.03
C LEU A 232 -18.70 -3.11 8.33
N LEU A 233 -17.90 -3.40 7.31
CA LEU A 233 -16.46 -3.59 7.45
C LEU A 233 -15.75 -2.31 7.94
N THR A 234 -16.22 -1.15 7.49
CA THR A 234 -15.68 0.15 7.92
C THR A 234 -15.89 0.38 9.43
N ILE A 235 -17.09 0.09 9.93
CA ILE A 235 -17.41 0.21 11.37
C ILE A 235 -16.58 -0.77 12.20
N PHE A 236 -16.39 -1.98 11.71
CA PHE A 236 -15.66 -3.02 12.44
C PHE A 236 -14.14 -2.85 12.40
N ARG A 237 -13.59 -2.22 11.38
CA ARG A 237 -12.17 -2.19 11.03
C ARG A 237 -11.25 -1.75 12.19
N ASN A 238 -11.53 -0.62 12.82
CA ASN A 238 -10.66 -0.08 13.88
C ASN A 238 -10.75 -0.88 15.20
N ARG A 239 -11.69 -1.81 15.30
CA ARG A 239 -11.88 -2.71 16.44
C ARG A 239 -11.43 -4.15 16.17
N SER A 240 -10.94 -4.44 14.97
CA SER A 240 -10.60 -5.81 14.54
C SER A 240 -9.28 -6.34 15.14
N GLY A 241 -8.47 -5.49 15.77
CA GLY A 241 -7.23 -5.88 16.44
C GLY A 241 -6.28 -6.63 15.50
N GLN A 242 -5.89 -7.85 15.87
CA GLN A 242 -4.99 -8.69 15.06
C GLN A 242 -5.58 -9.11 13.70
N LEU A 243 -6.89 -9.02 13.52
CA LEU A 243 -7.57 -9.37 12.26
C LEU A 243 -7.66 -8.20 11.27
N THR A 244 -7.09 -7.04 11.61
CA THR A 244 -7.16 -5.82 10.79
C THR A 244 -6.67 -6.07 9.36
N PHE A 245 -5.63 -6.88 9.15
CA PHE A 245 -5.11 -7.18 7.81
C PHE A 245 -6.11 -7.96 6.95
N ILE A 246 -6.98 -8.79 7.53
CA ILE A 246 -8.08 -9.49 6.83
C ILE A 246 -9.16 -8.48 6.48
N VAL A 247 -9.58 -7.68 7.45
CA VAL A 247 -10.62 -6.67 7.25
C VAL A 247 -10.20 -5.64 6.19
N ASP A 248 -8.96 -5.17 6.24
CA ASP A 248 -8.40 -4.26 5.24
C ASP A 248 -8.37 -4.91 3.84
N SER A 249 -8.05 -6.20 3.75
CA SER A 249 -8.05 -6.94 2.47
C SER A 249 -9.47 -7.05 1.90
N LEU A 250 -10.46 -7.36 2.73
CA LEU A 250 -11.87 -7.38 2.33
C LEU A 250 -12.37 -6.00 1.93
N LEU A 251 -12.05 -4.96 2.71
CA LEU A 251 -12.39 -3.56 2.38
C LEU A 251 -11.82 -3.15 1.02
N ALA A 252 -10.56 -3.49 0.73
CA ALA A 252 -9.94 -3.18 -0.55
C ALA A 252 -10.64 -3.91 -1.71
N VAL A 253 -10.99 -5.20 -1.55
CA VAL A 253 -11.75 -5.97 -2.54
C VAL A 253 -13.12 -5.35 -2.79
N ILE A 254 -13.88 -5.05 -1.73
CA ILE A 254 -15.22 -4.46 -1.84
C ILE A 254 -15.14 -3.07 -2.50
N LEU A 255 -14.15 -2.24 -2.16
CA LEU A 255 -13.96 -0.94 -2.80
C LEU A 255 -13.66 -1.08 -4.30
N VAL A 256 -12.85 -2.07 -4.70
CA VAL A 256 -12.61 -2.40 -6.11
C VAL A 256 -13.93 -2.73 -6.82
N LEU A 257 -14.76 -3.58 -6.21
CA LEU A 257 -16.06 -3.97 -6.79
C LEU A 257 -17.06 -2.81 -6.82
N ILE A 258 -17.05 -1.92 -5.83
CA ILE A 258 -17.85 -0.68 -5.81
C ILE A 258 -17.46 0.21 -6.98
N VAL A 259 -16.17 0.52 -7.16
CA VAL A 259 -15.70 1.39 -8.26
C VAL A 259 -16.00 0.75 -9.62
N TRP A 260 -15.87 -0.57 -9.75
CA TRP A 260 -16.25 -1.28 -10.97
C TRP A 260 -17.75 -1.19 -11.27
N ARG A 261 -18.62 -1.36 -10.26
CA ARG A 261 -20.10 -1.36 -10.44
C ARG A 261 -20.69 0.05 -10.52
N MET A 262 -20.04 1.01 -9.87
CA MET A 262 -20.48 2.40 -9.75
C MET A 262 -19.30 3.32 -10.06
N PRO A 263 -18.83 3.36 -11.34
CA PRO A 263 -17.66 4.14 -11.69
C PRO A 263 -17.90 5.62 -11.41
N LEU A 264 -16.92 6.25 -10.77
CA LEU A 264 -16.94 7.69 -10.52
C LEU A 264 -16.84 8.44 -11.83
N LYS A 265 -17.79 9.34 -12.08
CA LYS A 265 -17.88 10.14 -13.31
C LYS A 265 -17.75 11.63 -13.00
N GLY A 266 -17.71 12.45 -14.06
CA GLY A 266 -17.70 13.90 -13.94
C GLY A 266 -16.43 14.45 -13.31
N PHE A 267 -16.57 15.51 -12.53
CA PHE A 267 -15.45 16.19 -11.86
C PHE A 267 -14.71 15.29 -10.88
N LEU A 268 -15.42 14.58 -10.00
CA LEU A 268 -14.83 13.66 -9.01
C LEU A 268 -14.01 12.55 -9.68
N GLY A 269 -14.57 11.89 -10.71
CA GLY A 269 -13.85 10.84 -11.42
C GLY A 269 -12.56 11.33 -12.05
N ARG A 270 -12.58 12.50 -12.70
CA ARG A 270 -11.38 13.12 -13.29
C ARG A 270 -10.35 13.52 -12.24
N THR A 271 -10.79 14.03 -11.10
CA THR A 271 -9.89 14.42 -10.00
C THR A 271 -9.18 13.20 -9.43
N PHE A 272 -9.91 12.13 -9.07
CA PHE A 272 -9.29 10.91 -8.56
C PHE A 272 -8.40 10.24 -9.61
N GLU A 273 -8.78 10.24 -10.88
CA GLU A 273 -7.94 9.71 -11.95
C GLU A 273 -6.61 10.48 -12.05
N LYS A 274 -6.65 11.82 -11.99
CA LYS A 274 -5.45 12.68 -12.02
C LYS A 274 -4.55 12.42 -10.79
N LEU A 275 -5.12 12.36 -9.59
CA LEU A 275 -4.39 12.01 -8.38
C LEU A 275 -3.74 10.62 -8.49
N GLY A 276 -4.47 9.63 -8.98
CA GLY A 276 -3.96 8.27 -9.16
C GLY A 276 -2.85 8.16 -10.21
N LYS A 277 -2.86 9.00 -11.24
CA LYS A 277 -1.76 9.09 -12.20
C LYS A 277 -0.45 9.53 -11.54
N HIS A 278 -0.52 10.40 -10.54
CA HIS A 278 0.64 10.96 -9.83
C HIS A 278 0.86 10.33 -8.44
N SER A 279 0.10 9.30 -8.07
CA SER A 279 0.10 8.70 -6.73
C SER A 279 1.47 8.26 -6.25
N MET A 280 2.33 7.71 -7.13
CA MET A 280 3.70 7.29 -6.77
C MET A 280 4.57 8.48 -6.35
N ASN A 281 4.52 9.58 -7.11
CA ASN A 281 5.32 10.76 -6.78
C ASN A 281 4.82 11.42 -5.48
N MET A 282 3.50 11.51 -5.32
CA MET A 282 2.89 11.99 -4.07
C MET A 282 3.30 11.12 -2.88
N PHE A 283 3.29 9.79 -3.05
CA PHE A 283 3.74 8.86 -2.01
C PHE A 283 5.21 9.11 -1.63
N LEU A 284 6.10 9.32 -2.58
CA LEU A 284 7.53 9.49 -2.30
C LEU A 284 7.85 10.78 -1.54
N VAL A 285 7.07 11.84 -1.76
CA VAL A 285 7.42 13.18 -1.26
C VAL A 285 6.54 13.68 -0.11
N HIS A 286 5.36 13.07 0.14
CA HIS A 286 4.38 13.59 1.09
C HIS A 286 4.93 13.81 2.50
N SER A 287 5.75 12.87 2.99
CA SER A 287 6.30 12.95 4.34
C SER A 287 7.23 14.13 4.55
N PHE A 288 8.00 14.53 3.52
CA PHE A 288 8.84 15.72 3.59
C PHE A 288 8.00 16.98 3.74
N PHE A 289 6.90 17.08 2.98
CA PHE A 289 5.98 18.22 3.13
C PHE A 289 5.31 18.22 4.50
N ILE A 290 4.83 17.08 4.96
CA ILE A 290 4.18 16.97 6.27
C ILE A 290 5.17 17.33 7.37
N SER A 291 6.40 16.81 7.35
CA SER A 291 7.39 17.09 8.38
C SER A 291 7.85 18.55 8.42
N GLN A 292 8.04 19.18 7.26
CA GLN A 292 8.54 20.56 7.19
C GLN A 292 7.48 21.61 7.52
N TRP A 293 6.22 21.38 7.14
CA TRP A 293 5.16 22.39 7.28
C TRP A 293 4.29 22.21 8.50
N PHE A 294 4.16 20.96 8.99
CA PHE A 294 3.24 20.65 10.09
C PHE A 294 3.93 20.18 11.38
N THR A 295 5.25 19.91 11.40
CA THR A 295 5.91 19.31 12.56
C THR A 295 7.27 19.92 12.91
N LYS A 296 7.47 21.22 12.71
CA LYS A 296 8.76 21.87 12.98
C LYS A 296 9.37 21.57 14.36
N GLU A 297 8.54 21.21 15.35
CA GLU A 297 8.98 20.89 16.71
C GLU A 297 8.94 19.38 17.06
N THR A 298 8.13 18.57 16.38
CA THR A 298 7.85 17.19 16.80
C THR A 298 8.70 16.15 16.08
N TYR A 299 9.21 16.43 14.90
CA TYR A 299 10.02 15.47 14.13
C TYR A 299 11.40 15.21 14.78
N ILE A 300 11.95 16.18 15.51
CA ILE A 300 13.21 16.06 16.25
C ILE A 300 13.06 15.11 17.44
N SER A 301 11.87 14.96 18.03
CA SER A 301 11.60 14.08 19.17
C SER A 301 11.33 12.62 18.80
N ILE A 302 10.99 12.32 17.54
CA ILE A 302 10.70 10.94 17.08
C ILE A 302 11.98 10.24 16.56
N VAL A 303 13.00 11.01 16.21
CA VAL A 303 14.30 10.50 15.72
C VAL A 303 15.36 10.42 16.83
N ARG A 304 15.02 10.82 18.06
CA ARG A 304 15.77 10.52 19.28
C ARG A 304 15.13 9.30 19.94
#